data_7b921acf018e6c1f3551fb85fbabe003
#
_entry.id   7b921acf018e6c1f3551fb85fbabe003
#
_cell.length_a   1.000
_cell.length_b   1.000
_cell.length_c   1.000
_cell.angle_alpha   90.00
_cell.angle_beta   90.00
_cell.angle_gamma   90.00
#
_symmetry.space_group_name_H-M   'P 1'
#
loop_
_entity.id
_entity.type
_entity.pdbx_description
1 polymer ?
#
loop_
_entity_poly.entity_id
_entity_poly.type
_entity_poly.pdbx_seq_one_letter_code
_entity_poly.pdbx_strand_id
1 'polypeptide(L)'
;SSNGLEKRPKLRFPGFDEPYVLHRIGDIYAERSERGAADMELLSVTMNGGVMQRSEIEGKDNSSEDKSNYKVVRKGDMVYNSMRMWQGANGVSPYDGIVSPAYTVLTAKRPICNEYFAALFKNYKLINEFKKNSQGMTSDTWNLKYPQIKTIKVYLPRVTEQEKVASLLVTLDKRIAAQATLVEQLKKYKRGAIAHILSGKDSEFAGEAIWAEKTLSDLCCEFRSGRSISATLIHESGDYPVYGGNGIRGYCDHYSHEGEYVVVGRQGALCGNVRLIRGQNYLSEHAIAVRANEENDTKFLLYLLDFMNLGQYSDQGAQP
;
A
#
# COMPACT_ATOMS: atom_id res chain seq x y z
N SER A 1 -14.39 25.56 19.65
CA SER A 1 -13.54 24.37 19.72
C SER A 1 -12.57 24.40 18.56
N SER A 2 -11.29 24.22 18.82
CA SER A 2 -10.29 24.08 17.76
C SER A 2 -10.60 22.81 16.96
N ASN A 3 -10.49 22.82 15.65
CA ASN A 3 -10.67 21.67 14.74
C ASN A 3 -9.70 20.52 15.05
N GLY A 4 -9.20 20.45 16.27
CA GLY A 4 -8.18 19.51 16.71
C GLY A 4 -6.79 19.80 16.18
N LEU A 5 -6.60 20.85 15.38
CA LEU A 5 -5.28 21.37 15.00
C LEU A 5 -4.81 22.33 16.09
N GLU A 6 -3.59 22.14 16.56
CA GLU A 6 -3.07 22.86 17.71
C GLU A 6 -2.54 24.24 17.31
N LYS A 7 -2.85 25.26 18.12
CA LYS A 7 -2.30 26.61 17.99
C LYS A 7 -0.77 26.62 18.21
N ARG A 8 -0.24 25.67 19.01
CA ARG A 8 1.19 25.46 19.29
C ARG A 8 1.50 23.98 19.19
N PRO A 9 1.89 23.44 18.02
CA PRO A 9 2.29 22.05 17.87
C PRO A 9 3.50 21.74 18.75
N LYS A 10 3.56 20.51 19.28
CA LYS A 10 4.70 20.06 20.12
C LYS A 10 6.00 19.90 19.34
N LEU A 11 5.90 19.51 18.06
CA LEU A 11 7.08 19.34 17.19
C LEU A 11 7.09 20.48 16.18
N ARG A 12 8.17 21.23 16.18
CA ARG A 12 8.43 22.34 15.24
C ARG A 12 9.91 22.37 14.88
N PHE A 13 10.22 23.01 13.78
CA PHE A 13 11.60 23.32 13.43
C PHE A 13 12.17 24.38 14.39
N PRO A 14 13.46 24.31 14.75
CA PRO A 14 14.11 25.36 15.52
C PRO A 14 13.95 26.74 14.88
N GLY A 15 13.71 27.76 15.70
CA GLY A 15 13.50 29.13 15.26
C GLY A 15 12.07 29.50 14.87
N PHE A 16 11.09 28.60 15.11
CA PHE A 16 9.66 28.87 14.91
C PHE A 16 8.90 28.74 16.22
N ASP A 17 8.88 29.78 17.03
CA ASP A 17 8.26 29.75 18.37
C ASP A 17 6.88 30.43 18.42
N GLU A 18 6.50 31.17 17.38
CA GLU A 18 5.23 31.91 17.34
C GLU A 18 4.04 30.98 17.22
N PRO A 19 2.92 31.31 17.87
CA PRO A 19 1.70 30.52 17.73
C PRO A 19 1.17 30.58 16.30
N TYR A 20 0.59 29.48 15.83
CA TYR A 20 -0.12 29.44 14.55
C TYR A 20 -1.33 30.36 14.58
N VAL A 21 -1.63 31.00 13.46
CA VAL A 21 -2.73 31.94 13.30
C VAL A 21 -3.96 31.22 12.76
N LEU A 22 -5.13 31.53 13.33
CA LEU A 22 -6.40 30.92 12.90
C LEU A 22 -6.90 31.60 11.61
N HIS A 23 -7.21 30.79 10.61
CA HIS A 23 -7.78 31.20 9.33
C HIS A 23 -8.97 30.31 8.95
N ARG A 24 -9.85 30.80 8.09
CA ARG A 24 -10.78 29.94 7.35
C ARG A 24 -10.11 29.49 6.05
N ILE A 25 -10.44 28.31 5.55
CA ILE A 25 -9.92 27.84 4.25
C ILE A 25 -10.33 28.83 3.14
N GLY A 26 -11.53 29.42 3.22
CA GLY A 26 -12.00 30.43 2.29
C GLY A 26 -11.23 31.77 2.31
N ASP A 27 -10.47 32.07 3.39
CA ASP A 27 -9.58 33.25 3.44
C ASP A 27 -8.26 33.00 2.67
N ILE A 28 -7.96 31.70 2.39
CA ILE A 28 -6.73 31.25 1.77
C ILE A 28 -6.97 30.92 0.31
N TYR A 29 -8.07 30.24 0.02
CA TYR A 29 -8.42 29.73 -1.30
C TYR A 29 -9.71 30.34 -1.84
N ALA A 30 -9.75 30.49 -3.18
CA ALA A 30 -10.97 30.68 -3.96
C ALA A 30 -11.23 29.40 -4.80
N GLU A 31 -12.48 29.17 -5.17
CA GLU A 31 -12.80 28.14 -6.15
C GLU A 31 -12.53 28.66 -7.58
N ARG A 32 -11.81 27.90 -8.38
CA ARG A 32 -11.73 28.13 -9.83
C ARG A 32 -12.93 27.44 -10.49
N SER A 33 -13.80 28.22 -11.12
CA SER A 33 -15.01 27.72 -11.79
C SER A 33 -14.92 27.78 -13.31
N GLU A 34 -13.76 28.11 -13.87
CA GLU A 34 -13.49 28.17 -15.30
C GLU A 34 -13.77 26.81 -15.96
N ARG A 35 -14.43 26.81 -17.15
CA ARG A 35 -14.84 25.62 -17.89
C ARG A 35 -14.64 25.86 -19.41
N GLY A 36 -14.87 24.81 -20.21
CA GLY A 36 -14.91 24.93 -21.66
C GLY A 36 -13.60 24.69 -22.41
N ALA A 37 -12.59 24.14 -21.74
CA ALA A 37 -11.31 23.77 -22.33
C ALA A 37 -11.26 22.25 -22.61
N ALA A 38 -12.20 21.73 -23.41
CA ALA A 38 -12.39 20.30 -23.65
C ALA A 38 -11.23 19.60 -24.37
N ASP A 39 -10.35 20.37 -24.99
CA ASP A 39 -9.12 19.95 -25.69
C ASP A 39 -7.92 19.76 -24.77
N MET A 40 -8.03 20.17 -23.51
CA MET A 40 -6.95 20.01 -22.53
C MET A 40 -6.88 18.57 -21.98
N GLU A 41 -5.69 18.21 -21.45
CA GLU A 41 -5.42 16.89 -20.84
C GLU A 41 -6.36 16.62 -19.66
N LEU A 42 -6.93 15.42 -19.64
CA LEU A 42 -7.79 14.98 -18.55
C LEU A 42 -6.96 14.58 -17.33
N LEU A 43 -7.26 15.22 -16.22
CA LEU A 43 -6.61 14.95 -14.93
C LEU A 43 -7.56 14.24 -13.97
N SER A 44 -6.99 13.45 -13.08
CA SER A 44 -7.69 12.79 -11.98
C SER A 44 -6.94 12.98 -10.66
N VAL A 45 -7.66 12.93 -9.55
CA VAL A 45 -7.07 13.00 -8.20
C VAL A 45 -7.16 11.65 -7.54
N THR A 46 -6.01 11.07 -7.23
CA THR A 46 -5.88 9.81 -6.49
C THR A 46 -5.54 10.07 -5.04
N MET A 47 -5.82 9.12 -4.14
CA MET A 47 -5.51 9.25 -2.71
C MET A 47 -4.00 9.32 -2.44
N ASN A 48 -3.21 8.54 -3.16
CA ASN A 48 -1.78 8.39 -2.93
C ASN A 48 -0.93 9.22 -3.89
N GLY A 49 -1.28 9.26 -5.17
CA GLY A 49 -0.52 9.96 -6.22
C GLY A 49 -0.88 11.45 -6.37
N GLY A 50 -1.94 11.94 -5.67
CA GLY A 50 -2.42 13.31 -5.87
C GLY A 50 -3.02 13.51 -7.27
N VAL A 51 -2.68 14.63 -7.93
CA VAL A 51 -3.14 14.95 -9.28
C VAL A 51 -2.24 14.27 -10.32
N MET A 52 -2.84 13.47 -11.19
CA MET A 52 -2.17 12.68 -12.24
C MET A 52 -2.92 12.85 -13.56
N GLN A 53 -2.25 12.64 -14.69
CA GLN A 53 -2.91 12.50 -15.97
C GLN A 53 -3.76 11.22 -15.98
N ARG A 54 -4.95 11.28 -16.57
CA ARG A 54 -5.84 10.10 -16.60
C ARG A 54 -5.22 8.93 -17.37
N SER A 55 -4.43 9.23 -18.39
CA SER A 55 -3.68 8.26 -19.19
C SER A 55 -2.65 7.44 -18.40
N GLU A 56 -2.16 7.97 -17.27
CA GLU A 56 -1.18 7.29 -16.39
C GLU A 56 -1.85 6.38 -15.35
N ILE A 57 -3.18 6.39 -15.25
CA ILE A 57 -3.93 5.64 -14.23
C ILE A 57 -4.52 4.38 -14.87
N GLU A 58 -4.14 3.22 -14.36
CA GLU A 58 -4.69 1.94 -14.79
C GLU A 58 -6.20 1.85 -14.54
N GLY A 59 -6.91 1.14 -15.41
CA GLY A 59 -8.33 0.86 -15.31
C GLY A 59 -9.17 1.64 -16.32
N LYS A 60 -10.47 1.29 -16.35
CA LYS A 60 -11.44 1.85 -17.31
C LYS A 60 -11.59 3.36 -17.10
N ASP A 61 -11.54 4.12 -18.20
CA ASP A 61 -11.93 5.53 -18.20
C ASP A 61 -13.45 5.65 -18.17
N ASN A 62 -13.97 6.21 -17.08
CA ASN A 62 -15.40 6.48 -16.89
C ASN A 62 -15.73 7.97 -17.11
N SER A 63 -14.85 8.75 -17.75
CA SER A 63 -15.11 10.14 -18.07
C SER A 63 -16.20 10.26 -19.14
N SER A 64 -16.95 11.37 -19.12
CA SER A 64 -17.92 11.67 -20.17
C SER A 64 -17.21 11.96 -21.50
N GLU A 65 -17.82 11.59 -22.63
CA GLU A 65 -17.36 12.02 -23.96
C GLU A 65 -17.43 13.55 -24.09
N ASP A 66 -18.53 14.17 -23.66
CA ASP A 66 -18.65 15.62 -23.56
C ASP A 66 -17.94 16.15 -22.31
N LYS A 67 -16.86 16.90 -22.55
CA LYS A 67 -16.02 17.53 -21.53
C LYS A 67 -16.26 19.05 -21.39
N SER A 68 -17.25 19.61 -22.06
CA SER A 68 -17.57 21.05 -22.04
C SER A 68 -17.80 21.60 -20.64
N ASN A 69 -18.33 20.79 -19.74
CA ASN A 69 -18.59 21.11 -18.32
C ASN A 69 -17.41 20.84 -17.39
N TYR A 70 -16.27 20.33 -17.89
CA TYR A 70 -15.12 20.05 -17.06
C TYR A 70 -14.47 21.35 -16.59
N LYS A 71 -13.92 21.31 -15.36
CA LYS A 71 -13.29 22.48 -14.75
C LYS A 71 -11.84 22.56 -15.16
N VAL A 72 -11.38 23.75 -15.50
CA VAL A 72 -9.99 24.04 -15.82
C VAL A 72 -9.14 23.95 -14.56
N VAL A 73 -7.98 23.32 -14.67
CA VAL A 73 -6.93 23.26 -13.67
C VAL A 73 -5.68 23.90 -14.25
N ARG A 74 -5.03 24.77 -13.47
CA ARG A 74 -3.72 25.32 -13.81
C ARG A 74 -2.64 24.69 -12.91
N LYS A 75 -1.45 24.58 -13.44
CA LYS A 75 -0.29 24.15 -12.67
C LYS A 75 -0.17 24.96 -11.38
N GLY A 76 -0.05 24.28 -10.24
CA GLY A 76 -0.02 24.89 -8.92
C GLY A 76 -1.38 25.01 -8.23
N ASP A 77 -2.51 24.78 -8.91
CA ASP A 77 -3.81 24.73 -8.26
C ASP A 77 -3.91 23.52 -7.32
N MET A 78 -4.58 23.70 -6.19
CA MET A 78 -4.98 22.61 -5.31
C MET A 78 -6.26 21.98 -5.84
N VAL A 79 -6.27 20.67 -6.09
CA VAL A 79 -7.44 19.94 -6.58
C VAL A 79 -7.80 18.84 -5.61
N TYR A 80 -9.10 18.67 -5.34
CA TYR A 80 -9.56 17.55 -4.55
C TYR A 80 -10.82 16.92 -5.13
N ASN A 81 -10.98 15.61 -4.90
CA ASN A 81 -12.19 14.89 -5.23
C ASN A 81 -13.26 15.20 -4.16
N SER A 82 -14.31 15.91 -4.51
CA SER A 82 -15.34 16.35 -3.56
C SER A 82 -16.06 15.18 -2.89
N MET A 83 -16.18 14.04 -3.56
CA MET A 83 -16.79 12.82 -3.02
C MET A 83 -15.83 11.97 -2.18
N ARG A 84 -14.52 12.23 -2.24
CA ARG A 84 -13.49 11.47 -1.54
C ARG A 84 -12.59 12.35 -0.65
N MET A 85 -12.92 13.64 -0.49
CA MET A 85 -12.15 14.55 0.36
C MET A 85 -12.15 14.12 1.82
N TRP A 86 -13.20 13.47 2.26
CA TRP A 86 -13.28 12.84 3.58
C TRP A 86 -12.32 11.64 3.78
N GLN A 87 -11.65 11.20 2.73
CA GLN A 87 -10.55 10.24 2.74
C GLN A 87 -9.20 10.92 2.48
N GLY A 88 -9.18 12.24 2.23
CA GLY A 88 -7.96 12.98 1.94
C GLY A 88 -7.53 12.97 0.48
N ALA A 89 -8.44 12.66 -0.46
CA ALA A 89 -8.12 12.65 -1.90
C ALA A 89 -7.95 14.08 -2.43
N ASN A 90 -6.73 14.59 -2.37
CA ASN A 90 -6.33 15.91 -2.82
C ASN A 90 -4.88 15.93 -3.31
N GLY A 91 -4.50 16.98 -4.04
CA GLY A 91 -3.12 17.23 -4.47
C GLY A 91 -2.95 18.58 -5.15
N VAL A 92 -1.70 19.02 -5.26
CA VAL A 92 -1.31 20.17 -6.08
C VAL A 92 -1.10 19.67 -7.51
N SER A 93 -1.68 20.36 -8.48
CA SER A 93 -1.53 19.96 -9.89
C SER A 93 -0.15 20.34 -10.42
N PRO A 94 0.64 19.38 -10.93
CA PRO A 94 1.86 19.69 -11.67
C PRO A 94 1.58 20.04 -13.14
N TYR A 95 0.31 19.93 -13.60
CA TYR A 95 -0.11 20.09 -14.97
C TYR A 95 -1.19 21.17 -15.13
N ASP A 96 -1.26 21.75 -16.32
CA ASP A 96 -2.48 22.37 -16.83
C ASP A 96 -3.37 21.28 -17.41
N GLY A 97 -4.69 21.36 -17.22
CA GLY A 97 -5.61 20.34 -17.71
C GLY A 97 -7.05 20.60 -17.28
N ILE A 98 -7.86 19.55 -17.37
CA ILE A 98 -9.27 19.58 -16.94
C ILE A 98 -9.58 18.44 -15.98
N VAL A 99 -10.55 18.67 -15.08
CA VAL A 99 -11.08 17.65 -14.18
C VAL A 99 -12.60 17.60 -14.28
N SER A 100 -13.16 16.42 -13.99
CA SER A 100 -14.62 16.22 -13.91
C SER A 100 -15.28 17.24 -12.96
N PRO A 101 -16.54 17.62 -13.19
CA PRO A 101 -17.30 18.48 -12.29
C PRO A 101 -17.40 18.00 -10.85
N ALA A 102 -17.17 16.70 -10.60
CA ALA A 102 -17.14 16.12 -9.26
C ALA A 102 -15.90 16.55 -8.44
N TYR A 103 -14.91 17.16 -9.06
CA TYR A 103 -13.75 17.71 -8.36
C TYR A 103 -13.95 19.20 -8.04
N THR A 104 -13.25 19.67 -7.03
CA THR A 104 -13.15 21.09 -6.71
C THR A 104 -11.72 21.55 -6.91
N VAL A 105 -11.57 22.64 -7.66
CA VAL A 105 -10.29 23.28 -7.95
C VAL A 105 -10.18 24.55 -7.10
N LEU A 106 -9.08 24.67 -6.36
CA LEU A 106 -8.82 25.79 -5.47
C LEU A 106 -7.56 26.54 -5.94
N THR A 107 -7.70 27.85 -6.08
CA THR A 107 -6.60 28.77 -6.37
C THR A 107 -6.27 29.61 -5.14
N ALA A 108 -4.98 29.81 -4.87
CA ALA A 108 -4.53 30.58 -3.72
C ALA A 108 -4.85 32.08 -3.86
N LYS A 109 -5.40 32.68 -2.81
CA LYS A 109 -5.70 34.14 -2.74
C LYS A 109 -4.51 34.96 -2.25
N ARG A 110 -3.48 34.30 -1.69
CA ARG A 110 -2.30 34.92 -1.10
C ARG A 110 -1.11 33.98 -1.18
N PRO A 111 0.12 34.44 -0.93
CA PRO A 111 1.28 33.56 -0.86
C PRO A 111 1.10 32.47 0.20
N ILE A 112 1.25 31.21 -0.19
CA ILE A 112 1.18 30.00 0.64
C ILE A 112 2.05 28.89 0.02
N CYS A 113 2.31 27.83 0.76
CA CYS A 113 2.90 26.59 0.24
C CYS A 113 1.77 25.58 0.01
N ASN A 114 1.39 25.34 -1.24
CA ASN A 114 0.30 24.40 -1.60
C ASN A 114 0.62 22.96 -1.20
N GLU A 115 1.88 22.53 -1.25
CA GLU A 115 2.35 21.21 -0.81
C GLU A 115 2.11 21.00 0.69
N TYR A 116 2.28 22.06 1.51
CA TYR A 116 1.93 22.02 2.93
C TYR A 116 0.43 21.77 3.11
N PHE A 117 -0.42 22.43 2.34
CA PHE A 117 -1.88 22.22 2.40
C PHE A 117 -2.29 20.84 1.89
N ALA A 118 -1.62 20.31 0.87
CA ALA A 118 -1.89 18.95 0.41
C ALA A 118 -1.66 17.91 1.52
N ALA A 119 -0.60 18.09 2.31
CA ALA A 119 -0.33 17.25 3.49
C ALA A 119 -1.31 17.57 4.65
N LEU A 120 -1.58 18.84 4.93
CA LEU A 120 -2.52 19.27 5.97
C LEU A 120 -3.91 18.68 5.75
N PHE A 121 -4.39 18.65 4.52
CA PHE A 121 -5.71 18.10 4.15
C PHE A 121 -5.81 16.58 4.32
N LYS A 122 -4.68 15.89 4.48
CA LYS A 122 -4.61 14.46 4.86
C LYS A 122 -4.52 14.24 6.38
N ASN A 123 -4.46 15.31 7.19
CA ASN A 123 -4.43 15.17 8.64
C ASN A 123 -5.76 14.61 9.16
N TYR A 124 -5.71 13.56 9.98
CA TYR A 124 -6.90 12.82 10.45
C TYR A 124 -7.92 13.70 11.19
N LYS A 125 -7.46 14.72 11.94
CA LYS A 125 -8.33 15.65 12.66
C LYS A 125 -9.10 16.55 11.66
N LEU A 126 -8.43 17.00 10.60
CA LEU A 126 -9.05 17.80 9.55
C LEU A 126 -9.96 16.96 8.66
N ILE A 127 -9.59 15.73 8.37
CA ILE A 127 -10.45 14.75 7.69
C ILE A 127 -11.77 14.57 8.44
N ASN A 128 -11.75 14.51 9.78
CA ASN A 128 -12.97 14.44 10.58
C ASN A 128 -13.86 15.70 10.43
N GLU A 129 -13.25 16.88 10.30
CA GLU A 129 -14.01 18.10 10.00
C GLU A 129 -14.57 18.06 8.56
N PHE A 130 -13.83 17.52 7.60
CA PHE A 130 -14.34 17.31 6.24
C PHE A 130 -15.54 16.36 6.21
N LYS A 131 -15.50 15.26 6.98
CA LYS A 131 -16.65 14.35 7.14
C LYS A 131 -17.88 15.07 7.68
N LYS A 132 -17.74 15.83 8.77
CA LYS A 132 -18.84 16.56 9.40
C LYS A 132 -19.48 17.64 8.49
N ASN A 133 -18.70 18.21 7.58
CA ASN A 133 -19.14 19.24 6.66
C ASN A 133 -19.54 18.69 5.27
N SER A 134 -19.37 17.40 5.04
CA SER A 134 -19.83 16.74 3.81
C SER A 134 -21.33 16.56 3.81
N GLN A 135 -21.96 16.74 2.65
CA GLN A 135 -23.38 16.51 2.42
C GLN A 135 -23.61 15.13 1.83
N GLY A 136 -24.68 14.46 2.21
CA GLY A 136 -25.05 13.12 1.76
C GLY A 136 -25.52 12.25 2.91
N MET A 137 -26.37 11.26 2.62
CA MET A 137 -26.95 10.39 3.66
C MET A 137 -26.01 9.24 4.05
N THR A 138 -25.18 8.77 3.12
CA THR A 138 -24.24 7.66 3.32
C THR A 138 -22.84 8.08 2.88
N SER A 139 -21.81 7.37 3.33
CA SER A 139 -20.41 7.64 2.96
C SER A 139 -20.16 7.66 1.44
N ASP A 140 -20.91 6.87 0.68
CA ASP A 140 -20.79 6.81 -0.77
C ASP A 140 -21.36 8.03 -1.49
N THR A 141 -22.29 8.75 -0.84
CA THR A 141 -22.92 9.97 -1.36
C THR A 141 -22.34 11.24 -0.78
N TRP A 142 -21.43 11.15 0.20
CA TRP A 142 -20.80 12.31 0.80
C TRP A 142 -20.08 13.17 -0.23
N ASN A 143 -20.33 14.47 -0.15
CA ASN A 143 -19.78 15.44 -1.08
C ASN A 143 -19.42 16.72 -0.32
N LEU A 144 -18.14 17.10 -0.36
CA LEU A 144 -17.63 18.33 0.25
C LEU A 144 -17.32 19.35 -0.86
N LYS A 145 -18.24 20.25 -1.11
CA LYS A 145 -18.09 21.33 -2.10
C LYS A 145 -17.43 22.57 -1.49
N TYR A 146 -17.05 23.53 -2.34
CA TYR A 146 -16.38 24.75 -1.90
C TYR A 146 -17.18 25.57 -0.86
N PRO A 147 -18.52 25.74 -0.96
CA PRO A 147 -19.28 26.47 0.06
C PRO A 147 -19.15 25.93 1.49
N GLN A 148 -18.93 24.63 1.63
CA GLN A 148 -18.74 23.96 2.93
C GLN A 148 -17.28 24.06 3.37
N ILE A 149 -16.31 23.67 2.53
CA ILE A 149 -14.90 23.64 2.91
C ILE A 149 -14.37 25.04 3.26
N LYS A 150 -14.85 26.09 2.59
CA LYS A 150 -14.42 27.49 2.85
C LYS A 150 -14.67 27.96 4.28
N THR A 151 -15.65 27.36 5.00
CA THR A 151 -16.01 27.74 6.36
C THR A 151 -15.13 27.12 7.43
N ILE A 152 -14.42 26.04 7.08
CA ILE A 152 -13.60 25.27 8.00
C ILE A 152 -12.38 26.09 8.43
N LYS A 153 -12.14 26.10 9.73
CA LYS A 153 -11.05 26.86 10.36
C LYS A 153 -9.81 25.98 10.51
N VAL A 154 -8.64 26.55 10.25
CA VAL A 154 -7.33 25.89 10.39
C VAL A 154 -6.35 26.85 11.06
N TYR A 155 -5.44 26.30 11.89
CA TYR A 155 -4.30 27.06 12.40
C TYR A 155 -3.12 26.88 11.45
N LEU A 156 -2.49 27.98 11.04
CA LEU A 156 -1.41 27.98 10.05
C LEU A 156 -0.16 28.65 10.59
N PRO A 157 1.02 28.10 10.31
CA PRO A 157 2.30 28.77 10.51
C PRO A 157 2.56 29.81 9.43
N ARG A 158 3.64 30.57 9.59
CA ARG A 158 4.17 31.44 8.53
C ARG A 158 4.54 30.62 7.29
N VAL A 159 4.56 31.25 6.12
CA VAL A 159 4.86 30.58 4.82
C VAL A 159 6.20 29.89 4.86
N THR A 160 7.23 30.50 5.43
CA THR A 160 8.57 29.91 5.56
C THR A 160 8.61 28.61 6.38
N GLU A 161 7.74 28.48 7.39
CA GLU A 161 7.59 27.21 8.14
C GLU A 161 6.77 26.20 7.34
N GLN A 162 5.72 26.65 6.60
CA GLN A 162 4.97 25.78 5.69
C GLN A 162 5.91 25.12 4.67
N GLU A 163 6.82 25.90 4.07
CA GLU A 163 7.80 25.42 3.10
C GLU A 163 8.75 24.38 3.71
N LYS A 164 9.24 24.60 4.93
CA LYS A 164 10.11 23.63 5.62
C LYS A 164 9.38 22.32 5.93
N VAL A 165 8.15 22.42 6.44
CA VAL A 165 7.32 21.22 6.72
C VAL A 165 7.02 20.47 5.43
N ALA A 166 6.61 21.17 4.37
CA ALA A 166 6.35 20.56 3.07
C ALA A 166 7.58 19.86 2.50
N SER A 167 8.75 20.52 2.51
CA SER A 167 10.01 19.97 2.03
C SER A 167 10.40 18.67 2.77
N LEU A 168 10.24 18.65 4.10
CA LEU A 168 10.48 17.42 4.88
C LEU A 168 9.54 16.29 4.45
N LEU A 169 8.22 16.56 4.35
CA LEU A 169 7.24 15.54 4.00
C LEU A 169 7.46 15.01 2.57
N VAL A 170 7.67 15.89 1.59
CA VAL A 170 7.98 15.50 0.20
C VAL A 170 9.27 14.66 0.13
N THR A 171 10.28 15.00 0.94
CA THR A 171 11.52 14.21 1.00
C THR A 171 11.27 12.81 1.58
N LEU A 172 10.45 12.69 2.62
CA LEU A 172 10.06 11.41 3.20
C LEU A 172 9.28 10.56 2.20
N ASP A 173 8.31 11.14 1.50
CA ASP A 173 7.52 10.43 0.47
C ASP A 173 8.42 9.91 -0.66
N LYS A 174 9.36 10.72 -1.15
CA LYS A 174 10.35 10.30 -2.15
C LYS A 174 11.20 9.13 -1.64
N ARG A 175 11.66 9.16 -0.39
CA ARG A 175 12.43 8.05 0.20
C ARG A 175 11.61 6.78 0.31
N ILE A 176 10.36 6.88 0.75
CA ILE A 176 9.44 5.73 0.84
C ILE A 176 9.26 5.11 -0.55
N ALA A 177 8.97 5.91 -1.58
CA ALA A 177 8.80 5.42 -2.95
C ALA A 177 10.08 4.76 -3.49
N ALA A 178 11.25 5.37 -3.28
CA ALA A 178 12.53 4.81 -3.70
C ALA A 178 12.83 3.47 -3.00
N GLN A 179 12.55 3.37 -1.69
CA GLN A 179 12.73 2.11 -0.95
C GLN A 179 11.76 1.02 -1.44
N ALA A 180 10.51 1.35 -1.72
CA ALA A 180 9.54 0.40 -2.28
C ALA A 180 10.03 -0.15 -3.63
N THR A 181 10.51 0.72 -4.52
CA THR A 181 11.08 0.33 -5.82
C THR A 181 12.31 -0.58 -5.64
N LEU A 182 13.22 -0.22 -4.72
CA LEU A 182 14.40 -1.03 -4.43
C LEU A 182 14.02 -2.43 -3.93
N VAL A 183 13.05 -2.52 -3.03
CA VAL A 183 12.55 -3.83 -2.53
C VAL A 183 12.02 -4.69 -3.66
N GLU A 184 11.25 -4.13 -4.58
CA GLU A 184 10.74 -4.88 -5.74
C GLU A 184 11.86 -5.32 -6.71
N GLN A 185 12.84 -4.47 -6.95
CA GLN A 185 14.02 -4.82 -7.75
C GLN A 185 14.83 -5.95 -7.11
N LEU A 186 15.06 -5.89 -5.79
CA LEU A 186 15.77 -6.94 -5.06
C LEU A 186 15.01 -8.28 -5.06
N LYS A 187 13.68 -8.25 -4.94
CA LYS A 187 12.85 -9.46 -5.09
C LYS A 187 12.96 -10.04 -6.49
N LYS A 188 12.94 -9.20 -7.53
CA LYS A 188 13.13 -9.64 -8.91
C LYS A 188 14.53 -10.24 -9.13
N TYR A 189 15.56 -9.56 -8.63
CA TYR A 189 16.94 -10.05 -8.70
C TYR A 189 17.10 -11.41 -7.99
N LYS A 190 16.57 -11.53 -6.75
CA LYS A 190 16.57 -12.80 -6.01
C LYS A 190 15.94 -13.93 -6.81
N ARG A 191 14.75 -13.71 -7.40
CA ARG A 191 14.06 -14.72 -8.22
C ARG A 191 14.91 -15.11 -9.45
N GLY A 192 15.50 -14.12 -10.13
CA GLY A 192 16.37 -14.35 -11.27
C GLY A 192 17.62 -15.16 -10.90
N ALA A 193 18.28 -14.83 -9.78
CA ALA A 193 19.45 -15.55 -9.29
C ALA A 193 19.11 -17.00 -8.93
N ILE A 194 18.01 -17.23 -8.22
CA ILE A 194 17.54 -18.58 -7.88
C ILE A 194 17.28 -19.39 -9.17
N ALA A 195 16.54 -18.82 -10.14
CA ALA A 195 16.24 -19.48 -11.39
C ALA A 195 17.52 -19.83 -12.18
N HIS A 196 18.48 -18.91 -12.21
CA HIS A 196 19.76 -19.11 -12.89
C HIS A 196 20.57 -20.23 -12.27
N ILE A 197 20.75 -20.22 -10.94
CA ILE A 197 21.49 -21.25 -10.19
C ILE A 197 20.81 -22.62 -10.33
N LEU A 198 19.49 -22.69 -10.11
CA LEU A 198 18.75 -23.97 -10.12
C LEU A 198 18.48 -24.51 -11.53
N SER A 199 18.67 -23.71 -12.59
CA SER A 199 18.52 -24.20 -13.96
C SER A 199 19.64 -25.15 -14.39
N GLY A 200 20.75 -25.22 -13.65
CA GLY A 200 21.92 -26.03 -13.97
C GLY A 200 22.64 -25.67 -15.27
N LYS A 201 22.29 -24.51 -15.88
CA LYS A 201 22.82 -24.08 -17.19
C LYS A 201 24.15 -23.36 -17.10
N ASP A 202 24.57 -22.99 -15.90
CA ASP A 202 25.78 -22.19 -15.70
C ASP A 202 26.92 -23.02 -15.13
N SER A 203 27.95 -23.20 -15.95
CA SER A 203 29.16 -23.93 -15.59
C SER A 203 30.01 -23.21 -14.52
N GLU A 204 29.87 -21.90 -14.37
CA GLU A 204 30.63 -21.15 -13.35
C GLU A 204 30.20 -21.49 -11.92
N PHE A 205 28.91 -21.79 -11.68
CA PHE A 205 28.39 -22.20 -10.38
C PHE A 205 28.35 -23.71 -10.19
N ALA A 206 28.30 -24.49 -11.30
CA ALA A 206 28.21 -25.93 -11.23
C ALA A 206 29.61 -26.60 -11.00
N GLY A 207 30.70 -25.90 -11.34
CA GLY A 207 32.03 -26.52 -11.33
C GLY A 207 32.05 -27.82 -12.12
N GLU A 208 32.66 -28.87 -11.56
CA GLU A 208 32.55 -30.25 -12.08
C GLU A 208 31.30 -31.00 -11.56
N ALA A 209 30.42 -30.31 -10.81
CA ALA A 209 29.23 -30.91 -10.23
C ALA A 209 28.19 -31.25 -11.31
N ILE A 210 27.86 -32.51 -11.42
CA ILE A 210 26.83 -33.04 -12.33
C ILE A 210 25.49 -32.95 -11.60
N TRP A 211 24.54 -32.21 -12.14
CA TRP A 211 23.17 -32.21 -11.66
C TRP A 211 22.55 -33.60 -11.92
N ALA A 212 22.12 -34.27 -10.86
CA ALA A 212 21.47 -35.57 -10.94
C ALA A 212 19.94 -35.39 -10.80
N GLU A 213 19.19 -36.17 -11.56
CA GLU A 213 17.75 -36.29 -11.40
C GLU A 213 17.42 -37.06 -10.13
N LYS A 214 16.65 -36.48 -9.23
CA LYS A 214 16.22 -37.08 -7.96
C LYS A 214 14.74 -36.79 -7.74
N THR A 215 14.07 -37.69 -7.06
CA THR A 215 12.71 -37.45 -6.58
C THR A 215 12.74 -36.65 -5.28
N LEU A 216 11.66 -35.92 -4.95
CA LEU A 216 11.56 -35.26 -3.64
C LEU A 216 11.63 -36.26 -2.47
N SER A 217 11.20 -37.50 -2.71
CA SER A 217 11.32 -38.60 -1.74
C SER A 217 12.78 -38.94 -1.44
N ASP A 218 13.68 -38.81 -2.42
CA ASP A 218 15.11 -39.07 -2.25
C ASP A 218 15.83 -37.95 -1.49
N LEU A 219 15.25 -36.76 -1.46
CA LEU A 219 15.84 -35.56 -0.86
C LEU A 219 15.35 -35.32 0.57
N CYS A 220 14.20 -35.87 0.94
CA CYS A 220 13.51 -35.57 2.17
C CYS A 220 13.42 -36.73 3.14
N CYS A 221 13.67 -36.52 4.41
CA CYS A 221 13.28 -37.46 5.47
C CYS A 221 11.82 -37.32 5.87
N GLU A 222 11.22 -36.17 5.58
CA GLU A 222 9.79 -35.94 5.77
C GLU A 222 9.23 -35.10 4.62
N PHE A 223 8.13 -35.60 3.99
CA PHE A 223 7.36 -34.91 2.97
C PHE A 223 5.90 -35.38 3.07
N ARG A 224 5.13 -34.78 3.99
CA ARG A 224 3.74 -35.20 4.25
C ARG A 224 2.89 -34.07 4.80
N SER A 225 1.56 -34.22 4.72
CA SER A 225 0.61 -33.31 5.36
C SER A 225 0.79 -33.32 6.88
N GLY A 226 0.63 -32.15 7.50
CA GLY A 226 0.58 -32.02 8.94
C GLY A 226 -0.63 -32.73 9.56
N ARG A 227 -0.88 -32.49 10.85
CA ARG A 227 -1.90 -33.18 11.64
C ARG A 227 -3.18 -32.35 11.70
N SER A 228 -4.34 -33.00 11.68
CA SER A 228 -5.61 -32.32 11.88
C SER A 228 -5.69 -31.67 13.26
N ILE A 229 -6.25 -30.46 13.31
CA ILE A 229 -6.48 -29.71 14.54
C ILE A 229 -7.89 -29.10 14.52
N SER A 230 -8.62 -29.24 15.62
CA SER A 230 -9.92 -28.59 15.75
C SER A 230 -9.77 -27.06 15.84
N ALA A 231 -10.67 -26.33 15.18
CA ALA A 231 -10.70 -24.87 15.26
C ALA A 231 -10.86 -24.35 16.72
N THR A 232 -11.47 -25.13 17.60
CA THR A 232 -11.65 -24.80 19.02
C THR A 232 -10.34 -24.81 19.83
N LEU A 233 -9.28 -25.45 19.31
CA LEU A 233 -7.94 -25.50 19.92
C LEU A 233 -7.00 -24.43 19.35
N ILE A 234 -7.47 -23.59 18.45
CA ILE A 234 -6.68 -22.51 17.85
C ILE A 234 -7.13 -21.19 18.47
N HIS A 235 -6.21 -20.48 19.11
CA HIS A 235 -6.43 -19.23 19.85
C HIS A 235 -5.70 -18.08 19.14
N GLU A 236 -6.05 -16.82 19.48
CA GLU A 236 -5.36 -15.63 18.98
C GLU A 236 -3.93 -15.50 19.51
N SER A 237 -3.65 -16.10 20.68
CA SER A 237 -2.33 -16.14 21.31
C SER A 237 -2.10 -17.48 21.99
N GLY A 238 -0.85 -17.90 22.17
CA GLY A 238 -0.47 -19.17 22.79
C GLY A 238 1.02 -19.47 22.58
N ASP A 239 1.46 -20.63 23.05
CA ASP A 239 2.87 -20.98 23.06
C ASP A 239 3.38 -21.40 21.68
N TYR A 240 2.56 -22.11 20.90
CA TYR A 240 3.01 -22.69 19.63
C TYR A 240 2.17 -22.20 18.46
N PRO A 241 2.80 -21.57 17.45
CA PRO A 241 2.10 -21.13 16.26
C PRO A 241 1.58 -22.31 15.43
N VAL A 242 0.32 -22.21 14.98
CA VAL A 242 -0.34 -23.18 14.12
C VAL A 242 -0.23 -22.72 12.68
N TYR A 243 0.47 -23.49 11.86
CA TYR A 243 0.62 -23.21 10.42
C TYR A 243 -0.41 -23.95 9.59
N GLY A 244 -1.05 -23.23 8.68
CA GLY A 244 -1.86 -23.77 7.59
C GLY A 244 -1.25 -23.44 6.24
N GLY A 245 -1.98 -23.67 5.15
CA GLY A 245 -1.53 -23.39 3.78
C GLY A 245 -1.17 -21.93 3.51
N ASN A 246 -1.76 -21.01 4.28
CA ASN A 246 -1.58 -19.55 4.13
C ASN A 246 -0.68 -18.90 5.21
N GLY A 247 0.01 -19.68 6.02
CA GLY A 247 0.82 -19.20 7.13
C GLY A 247 0.18 -19.45 8.49
N ILE A 248 0.46 -18.58 9.48
CA ILE A 248 -0.02 -18.73 10.84
C ILE A 248 -1.55 -18.50 10.88
N ARG A 249 -2.28 -19.47 11.43
CA ARG A 249 -3.73 -19.43 11.66
C ARG A 249 -4.11 -19.00 13.07
N GLY A 250 -3.17 -19.05 14.00
CA GLY A 250 -3.32 -18.81 15.42
C GLY A 250 -2.28 -19.60 16.19
N TYR A 251 -2.57 -19.89 17.46
CA TYR A 251 -1.67 -20.56 18.38
C TYR A 251 -2.39 -21.70 19.12
N CYS A 252 -1.64 -22.69 19.60
CA CYS A 252 -2.18 -23.76 20.45
C CYS A 252 -1.23 -24.06 21.61
N ASP A 253 -1.60 -25.00 22.47
CA ASP A 253 -0.90 -25.39 23.70
C ASP A 253 0.13 -26.53 23.51
N HIS A 254 0.25 -27.08 22.33
CA HIS A 254 1.19 -28.15 22.01
C HIS A 254 1.73 -28.03 20.59
N TYR A 255 2.92 -28.57 20.33
CA TYR A 255 3.52 -28.59 19.01
C TYR A 255 3.44 -29.98 18.39
N SER A 256 3.51 -30.05 17.08
CA SER A 256 3.56 -31.31 16.31
C SER A 256 4.91 -31.56 15.65
N HIS A 257 5.69 -30.51 15.41
CA HIS A 257 6.99 -30.53 14.76
C HIS A 257 7.97 -29.61 15.47
N GLU A 258 9.25 -30.04 15.56
CA GLU A 258 10.33 -29.28 16.17
C GLU A 258 11.57 -29.29 15.26
N GLY A 259 12.19 -28.12 15.12
CA GLY A 259 13.39 -27.93 14.30
C GLY A 259 13.15 -27.02 13.10
N GLU A 260 13.89 -27.25 12.01
CA GLU A 260 13.80 -26.48 10.78
C GLU A 260 13.01 -27.26 9.73
N TYR A 261 11.93 -26.66 9.23
CA TYR A 261 11.04 -27.24 8.22
C TYR A 261 10.72 -26.22 7.12
N VAL A 262 10.56 -26.72 5.92
CA VAL A 262 9.85 -26.01 4.86
C VAL A 262 8.38 -26.40 4.92
N VAL A 263 7.50 -25.42 4.95
CA VAL A 263 6.06 -25.62 4.92
C VAL A 263 5.53 -25.22 3.55
N VAL A 264 4.79 -26.13 2.92
CA VAL A 264 4.15 -25.90 1.62
C VAL A 264 2.63 -25.86 1.82
N GLY A 265 2.00 -24.83 1.27
CA GLY A 265 0.53 -24.73 1.26
C GLY A 265 -0.09 -25.86 0.44
N ARG A 266 -0.99 -26.65 1.05
CA ARG A 266 -1.59 -27.81 0.40
C ARG A 266 -2.79 -27.47 -0.46
N GLN A 267 -3.56 -26.44 -0.10
CA GLN A 267 -4.84 -26.10 -0.76
C GLN A 267 -5.19 -24.64 -0.61
N GLY A 268 -6.23 -24.18 -1.37
CA GLY A 268 -6.71 -22.81 -1.38
C GLY A 268 -5.90 -21.89 -2.31
N ALA A 269 -6.21 -20.59 -2.27
CA ALA A 269 -5.63 -19.57 -3.16
C ALA A 269 -4.08 -19.45 -3.08
N LEU A 270 -3.47 -19.95 -2.00
CA LEU A 270 -2.02 -19.98 -1.79
C LEU A 270 -1.47 -21.42 -1.77
N CYS A 271 -2.13 -22.34 -2.47
CA CYS A 271 -1.60 -23.67 -2.72
C CYS A 271 -0.23 -23.56 -3.40
N GLY A 272 0.75 -24.34 -2.91
CA GLY A 272 2.12 -24.30 -3.41
C GLY A 272 3.00 -23.18 -2.83
N ASN A 273 2.45 -22.28 -1.98
CA ASN A 273 3.27 -21.28 -1.30
C ASN A 273 4.25 -21.94 -0.33
N VAL A 274 5.51 -21.53 -0.37
CA VAL A 274 6.63 -22.16 0.35
C VAL A 274 7.17 -21.23 1.44
N ARG A 275 7.40 -21.77 2.63
CA ARG A 275 7.89 -20.99 3.78
C ARG A 275 8.82 -21.80 4.67
N LEU A 276 9.92 -21.20 5.11
CA LEU A 276 10.80 -21.78 6.15
C LEU A 276 10.26 -21.40 7.54
N ILE A 277 10.18 -22.40 8.41
CA ILE A 277 9.86 -22.23 9.83
C ILE A 277 10.94 -22.86 10.71
N ARG A 278 11.03 -22.43 11.96
CA ARG A 278 11.99 -22.92 12.94
C ARG A 278 11.36 -23.03 14.32
N GLY A 279 11.95 -23.90 15.14
CA GLY A 279 11.52 -24.12 16.52
C GLY A 279 10.33 -25.07 16.63
N GLN A 280 9.54 -24.91 17.68
CA GLN A 280 8.37 -25.73 17.96
C GLN A 280 7.11 -25.12 17.35
N ASN A 281 6.47 -25.87 16.44
CA ASN A 281 5.32 -25.40 15.68
C ASN A 281 4.27 -26.50 15.53
N TYR A 282 3.02 -26.14 15.37
CA TYR A 282 1.98 -27.08 14.96
C TYR A 282 1.71 -26.92 13.47
N LEU A 283 1.91 -27.98 12.69
CA LEU A 283 1.57 -28.00 11.25
C LEU A 283 0.23 -28.69 11.08
N SER A 284 -0.75 -27.92 10.57
CA SER A 284 -2.09 -28.46 10.33
C SER A 284 -2.16 -29.27 9.04
N GLU A 285 -3.26 -29.97 8.82
CA GLU A 285 -3.54 -30.77 7.61
C GLU A 285 -3.54 -29.95 6.32
N HIS A 286 -3.65 -28.63 6.40
CA HIS A 286 -3.59 -27.71 5.26
C HIS A 286 -2.15 -27.31 4.88
N ALA A 287 -1.17 -27.79 5.61
CA ALA A 287 0.25 -27.57 5.38
C ALA A 287 0.96 -28.90 5.13
N ILE A 288 1.89 -28.92 4.18
CA ILE A 288 2.80 -30.05 3.96
C ILE A 288 4.11 -29.73 4.68
N ALA A 289 4.51 -30.60 5.59
CA ALA A 289 5.80 -30.56 6.27
C ALA A 289 6.87 -31.16 5.36
N VAL A 290 7.94 -30.42 5.11
CA VAL A 290 9.09 -30.87 4.33
C VAL A 290 10.36 -30.65 5.14
N ARG A 291 11.16 -31.71 5.29
CA ARG A 291 12.46 -31.67 5.93
C ARG A 291 13.47 -32.49 5.12
N ALA A 292 14.63 -31.92 4.87
CA ALA A 292 15.70 -32.60 4.18
C ALA A 292 16.23 -33.83 4.99
N ASN A 293 16.72 -34.84 4.29
CA ASN A 293 17.47 -35.89 4.92
C ASN A 293 18.92 -35.44 5.26
N GLU A 294 19.74 -36.29 5.81
CA GLU A 294 21.10 -35.94 6.28
C GLU A 294 22.06 -35.53 5.15
N GLU A 295 21.79 -35.94 3.90
CA GLU A 295 22.60 -35.60 2.73
C GLU A 295 22.23 -34.27 2.09
N ASN A 296 21.12 -33.65 2.49
CA ASN A 296 20.55 -32.48 1.85
C ASN A 296 20.30 -31.35 2.85
N ASP A 297 20.18 -30.14 2.34
CA ASP A 297 19.91 -28.93 3.17
C ASP A 297 18.44 -28.46 3.06
N THR A 298 17.77 -28.27 4.20
CA THR A 298 16.37 -27.84 4.24
C THR A 298 16.18 -26.45 3.64
N LYS A 299 17.18 -25.55 3.71
CA LYS A 299 17.09 -24.24 3.05
C LYS A 299 17.26 -24.33 1.54
N PHE A 300 18.06 -25.28 1.06
CA PHE A 300 18.13 -25.58 -0.36
C PHE A 300 16.75 -26.03 -0.88
N LEU A 301 16.09 -26.93 -0.14
CA LEU A 301 14.73 -27.36 -0.48
C LEU A 301 13.72 -26.19 -0.50
N LEU A 302 13.86 -25.20 0.38
CA LEU A 302 13.03 -23.99 0.33
C LEU A 302 13.10 -23.31 -1.05
N TYR A 303 14.32 -23.06 -1.53
CA TYR A 303 14.53 -22.37 -2.81
C TYR A 303 14.16 -23.24 -4.01
N LEU A 304 14.42 -24.55 -3.93
CA LEU A 304 14.05 -25.50 -4.96
C LEU A 304 12.53 -25.58 -5.13
N LEU A 305 11.79 -25.75 -4.03
CA LEU A 305 10.34 -25.87 -4.05
C LEU A 305 9.65 -24.54 -4.45
N ASP A 306 10.22 -23.40 -4.06
CA ASP A 306 9.77 -22.08 -4.50
C ASP A 306 9.98 -21.89 -6.01
N PHE A 307 11.14 -22.31 -6.52
CA PHE A 307 11.46 -22.30 -7.96
C PHE A 307 10.55 -23.21 -8.78
N MET A 308 10.21 -24.39 -8.26
CA MET A 308 9.31 -25.37 -8.92
C MET A 308 7.88 -24.84 -9.10
N ASN A 309 7.49 -23.74 -8.43
CA ASN A 309 6.15 -23.17 -8.51
C ASN A 309 5.03 -24.21 -8.31
N LEU A 310 5.03 -24.84 -7.15
CA LEU A 310 4.18 -25.99 -6.84
C LEU A 310 2.67 -25.72 -7.01
N GLY A 311 2.26 -24.44 -7.00
CA GLY A 311 0.88 -24.04 -7.27
C GLY A 311 0.33 -24.48 -8.63
N GLN A 312 1.22 -24.71 -9.62
CA GLN A 312 0.83 -25.22 -10.94
C GLN A 312 0.25 -26.65 -10.91
N TYR A 313 0.54 -27.42 -9.86
CA TYR A 313 0.04 -28.78 -9.68
C TYR A 313 -1.26 -28.82 -8.85
N SER A 314 -1.78 -27.65 -8.45
CA SER A 314 -3.06 -27.61 -7.74
C SER A 314 -4.22 -27.91 -8.67
N ASP A 315 -5.15 -28.75 -8.21
CA ASP A 315 -6.41 -28.99 -8.91
C ASP A 315 -7.32 -27.75 -8.73
N GLN A 316 -7.51 -27.00 -9.81
CA GLN A 316 -8.35 -25.78 -9.82
C GLN A 316 -9.86 -26.12 -9.71
N GLY A 317 -10.24 -27.37 -9.79
CA GLY A 317 -11.63 -27.84 -9.66
C GLY A 317 -12.10 -28.06 -8.22
N ALA A 318 -11.19 -28.14 -7.27
CA ALA A 318 -11.52 -28.35 -5.87
C ALA A 318 -11.70 -27.00 -5.13
N GLN A 319 -12.81 -26.34 -5.32
CA GLN A 319 -13.27 -25.32 -4.38
C GLN A 319 -13.84 -26.01 -3.12
N PRO A 320 -13.53 -25.48 -1.90
CA PRO A 320 -14.12 -25.97 -0.66
C PRO A 320 -15.63 -25.68 -0.61
#